data_60dbe92ca0f3ee93799f67580d5b3bd8
#
_entry.id   60dbe92ca0f3ee93799f67580d5b3bd8
#
_cell.length_a   1.000
_cell.length_b   1.000
_cell.length_c   1.000
_cell.angle_alpha   90.00
_cell.angle_beta   90.00
_cell.angle_gamma   90.00
#
_symmetry.space_group_name_H-M   'P 1'
#
loop_
_entity.id
_entity.type
_entity.pdbx_description
1 polymer ?
#
loop_
_entity_poly.entity_id
_entity_poly.type
_entity_poly.pdbx_seq_one_letter_code
_entity_poly.pdbx_strand_id
1 'polypeptide(L)'
;TLRGALEEPIDAIWIGRDLGYRGGRRTGLALTDDVHISQHAKRWDLDLTAGRPTIGSAVAERTAAVIWNMLEHIDARIFLWNVFPLHPHESNDPFTNRQHNARERRAGEELLQQLIGLLRPSRIVAIGNDAAAAAHRITETVPVICVRHPSYGGQTQFQNQISELYGYPQ
;
A
#
# COMPACT_ATOMS: atom_id res chain seq x y z
N THR A 1 -1.64 2.98 13.29
CA THR A 1 -1.53 1.79 12.40
C THR A 1 -0.34 0.91 12.79
N LEU A 2 0.90 1.40 12.75
CA LEU A 2 2.08 0.54 13.04
C LEU A 2 2.04 -0.04 14.46
N ARG A 3 1.65 0.74 15.47
CA ARG A 3 1.50 0.24 16.85
C ARG A 3 0.49 -0.92 16.89
N GLY A 4 -0.72 -0.74 16.34
CA GLY A 4 -1.72 -1.81 16.29
C GLY A 4 -1.27 -3.02 15.47
N ALA A 5 -0.43 -2.82 14.44
CA ALA A 5 0.15 -3.93 13.67
C ALA A 5 1.15 -4.78 14.45
N LEU A 6 1.71 -4.25 15.54
CA LEU A 6 2.65 -4.96 16.43
C LEU A 6 1.95 -5.77 17.53
N GLU A 7 0.68 -5.52 17.78
CA GLU A 7 -0.07 -6.16 18.87
C GLU A 7 -0.50 -7.59 18.52
N GLU A 8 -0.69 -7.87 17.22
CA GLU A 8 -1.13 -9.17 16.72
C GLU A 8 -0.42 -9.53 15.41
N PRO A 9 -0.31 -10.83 15.07
CA PRO A 9 0.32 -11.27 13.83
C PRO A 9 -0.28 -10.62 12.57
N ILE A 10 0.57 -10.25 11.63
CA ILE A 10 0.21 -9.71 10.32
C ILE A 10 0.22 -10.85 9.29
N ASP A 11 -0.90 -11.04 8.59
CA ASP A 11 -0.99 -12.03 7.50
C ASP A 11 -0.14 -11.59 6.31
N ALA A 12 -0.29 -10.36 5.87
CA ALA A 12 0.44 -9.86 4.73
C ALA A 12 0.82 -8.39 4.84
N ILE A 13 1.94 -8.02 4.21
CA ILE A 13 2.20 -6.64 3.81
C ILE A 13 1.87 -6.51 2.32
N TRP A 14 0.93 -5.63 1.97
CA TRP A 14 0.70 -5.25 0.58
C TRP A 14 1.55 -4.05 0.24
N ILE A 15 2.38 -4.18 -0.79
CA ILE A 15 3.30 -3.11 -1.17
C ILE A 15 3.00 -2.58 -2.58
N GLY A 16 2.83 -1.26 -2.67
CA GLY A 16 2.90 -0.51 -3.91
C GLY A 16 4.32 -0.02 -4.19
N ARG A 17 4.54 0.70 -5.31
CA ARG A 17 5.84 1.27 -5.65
C ARG A 17 6.11 2.57 -4.87
N ASP A 18 5.30 3.59 -5.08
CA ASP A 18 5.46 4.95 -4.54
C ASP A 18 4.12 5.54 -4.12
N LEU A 19 4.12 6.57 -3.28
CA LEU A 19 2.91 7.34 -2.99
C LEU A 19 2.52 8.19 -4.21
N GLY A 20 1.25 8.14 -4.60
CA GLY A 20 0.67 9.03 -5.61
C GLY A 20 0.28 10.41 -5.05
N TYR A 21 0.32 11.46 -5.89
CA TYR A 21 0.00 12.82 -5.45
C TYR A 21 -1.46 13.02 -5.03
N ARG A 22 -2.38 12.21 -5.57
CA ARG A 22 -3.82 12.25 -5.21
C ARG A 22 -4.16 11.43 -3.98
N GLY A 23 -3.39 10.39 -3.68
CA GLY A 23 -3.61 9.46 -2.58
C GLY A 23 -2.61 9.65 -1.45
N GLY A 24 -1.63 8.75 -1.37
CA GLY A 24 -0.70 8.65 -0.25
C GLY A 24 0.06 9.93 0.10
N ARG A 25 0.39 10.80 -0.87
CA ARG A 25 0.96 12.12 -0.58
C ARG A 25 0.05 12.97 0.32
N ARG A 26 -1.27 12.85 0.15
CA ARG A 26 -2.25 13.62 0.90
C ARG A 26 -2.50 13.04 2.28
N THR A 27 -2.58 11.73 2.36
CA THR A 27 -2.97 11.02 3.60
C THR A 27 -1.76 10.62 4.46
N GLY A 28 -0.57 10.50 3.88
CA GLY A 28 0.59 9.87 4.51
C GLY A 28 0.48 8.35 4.60
N LEU A 29 -0.54 7.74 3.97
CA LEU A 29 -0.83 6.32 4.03
C LEU A 29 -0.65 5.68 2.65
N ALA A 30 0.03 4.55 2.60
CA ALA A 30 0.19 3.78 1.37
C ALA A 30 -1.17 3.31 0.83
N LEU A 31 -1.34 3.37 -0.49
CA LEU A 31 -2.52 2.85 -1.19
C LEU A 31 -3.86 3.38 -0.66
N THR A 32 -3.84 4.56 0.00
CA THR A 32 -5.00 5.14 0.67
C THR A 32 -5.13 6.62 0.33
N ASP A 33 -6.31 7.02 -0.12
CA ASP A 33 -6.65 8.40 -0.44
C ASP A 33 -7.56 9.04 0.63
N ASP A 34 -7.96 10.30 0.42
CA ASP A 34 -8.82 11.04 1.35
C ASP A 34 -10.20 10.37 1.57
N VAL A 35 -10.71 9.68 0.56
CA VAL A 35 -12.05 9.05 0.61
C VAL A 35 -12.02 7.79 1.47
N HIS A 36 -10.91 7.03 1.43
CA HIS A 36 -10.79 5.74 2.09
C HIS A 36 -10.07 5.79 3.46
N ILE A 37 -9.74 7.00 3.95
CA ILE A 37 -9.07 7.13 5.26
C ILE A 37 -9.95 6.63 6.42
N SER A 38 -11.27 6.74 6.31
CA SER A 38 -12.22 6.23 7.31
C SER A 38 -12.23 4.69 7.35
N GLN A 39 -12.14 4.04 6.20
CA GLN A 39 -12.03 2.58 6.12
C GLN A 39 -10.69 2.10 6.71
N HIS A 40 -9.59 2.83 6.45
CA HIS A 40 -8.31 2.57 7.08
C HIS A 40 -8.40 2.68 8.60
N ALA A 41 -9.01 3.74 9.11
CA ALA A 41 -9.17 3.94 10.55
C ALA A 41 -10.02 2.84 11.19
N LYS A 42 -11.16 2.51 10.58
CA LYS A 42 -12.01 1.40 11.04
C LYS A 42 -11.25 0.07 11.09
N ARG A 43 -10.45 -0.23 10.06
CA ARG A 43 -9.70 -1.48 9.98
C ARG A 43 -8.63 -1.62 11.08
N TRP A 44 -8.09 -0.49 11.54
CA TRP A 44 -7.04 -0.44 12.55
C TRP A 44 -7.51 0.08 13.92
N ASP A 45 -8.82 0.20 14.13
CA ASP A 45 -9.44 0.75 15.35
C ASP A 45 -8.80 2.08 15.77
N LEU A 46 -8.68 3.01 14.80
CA LEU A 46 -8.08 4.33 15.02
C LEU A 46 -9.15 5.40 15.20
N ASP A 47 -8.91 6.29 16.14
CA ASP A 47 -9.75 7.49 16.32
C ASP A 47 -9.49 8.51 15.20
N LEU A 48 -10.54 8.91 14.52
CA LEU A 48 -10.53 9.97 13.49
C LEU A 48 -11.17 11.28 13.96
N THR A 49 -11.32 11.50 15.26
CA THR A 49 -11.92 12.76 15.77
C THR A 49 -11.16 14.01 15.30
N ALA A 50 -9.87 13.91 15.07
CA ALA A 50 -9.04 14.96 14.47
C ALA A 50 -9.33 15.21 12.97
N GLY A 51 -10.15 14.36 12.31
CA GLY A 51 -10.49 14.45 10.90
C GLY A 51 -9.34 14.04 9.96
N ARG A 52 -9.48 14.41 8.69
CA ARG A 52 -8.45 14.17 7.66
C ARG A 52 -7.25 15.10 7.86
N PRO A 53 -6.04 14.69 7.49
CA PRO A 53 -4.85 15.54 7.54
C PRO A 53 -4.84 16.64 6.46
N THR A 54 -5.83 16.62 5.54
CA THR A 54 -5.91 17.54 4.40
C THR A 54 -7.11 18.48 4.49
N ILE A 55 -6.94 19.69 3.94
CA ILE A 55 -7.97 20.74 3.86
C ILE A 55 -8.69 20.66 2.50
N GLY A 56 -9.94 21.12 2.44
CA GLY A 56 -10.75 21.18 1.23
C GLY A 56 -11.51 19.87 0.92
N SER A 57 -11.99 19.74 -0.30
CA SER A 57 -12.74 18.56 -0.74
C SER A 57 -11.88 17.28 -0.71
N ALA A 58 -12.49 16.14 -0.40
CA ALA A 58 -11.83 14.86 -0.47
C ALA A 58 -11.44 14.53 -1.92
N VAL A 59 -10.21 14.07 -2.12
CA VAL A 59 -9.70 13.67 -3.44
C VAL A 59 -9.64 12.15 -3.50
N ALA A 60 -10.35 11.57 -4.48
CA ALA A 60 -10.31 10.15 -4.75
C ALA A 60 -9.13 9.77 -5.65
N GLU A 61 -8.55 8.59 -5.42
CA GLU A 61 -7.57 7.95 -6.28
C GLU A 61 -8.08 6.59 -6.76
N ARG A 62 -8.01 6.34 -8.07
CA ARG A 62 -8.54 5.11 -8.65
C ARG A 62 -7.92 3.83 -8.08
N THR A 63 -6.60 3.83 -7.88
CA THR A 63 -5.90 2.68 -7.31
C THR A 63 -6.37 2.41 -5.88
N ALA A 64 -6.47 3.44 -5.05
CA ALA A 64 -6.96 3.32 -3.68
C ALA A 64 -8.39 2.76 -3.65
N ALA A 65 -9.29 3.26 -4.50
CA ALA A 65 -10.66 2.75 -4.58
C ALA A 65 -10.73 1.24 -4.88
N VAL A 66 -9.91 0.75 -5.82
CA VAL A 66 -9.85 -0.69 -6.13
C VAL A 66 -9.28 -1.49 -4.95
N ILE A 67 -8.20 -1.00 -4.33
CA ILE A 67 -7.58 -1.67 -3.17
C ILE A 67 -8.57 -1.77 -2.01
N TRP A 68 -9.22 -0.68 -1.65
CA TRP A 68 -10.14 -0.65 -0.50
C TRP A 68 -11.42 -1.44 -0.74
N ASN A 69 -11.93 -1.47 -1.99
CA ASN A 69 -13.03 -2.36 -2.36
C ASN A 69 -12.67 -3.84 -2.10
N MET A 70 -11.44 -4.26 -2.44
CA MET A 70 -11.00 -5.63 -2.16
C MET A 70 -10.83 -5.88 -0.66
N LEU A 71 -10.24 -4.93 0.08
CA LEU A 71 -9.99 -5.04 1.51
C LEU A 71 -11.28 -5.15 2.35
N GLU A 72 -12.41 -4.67 1.85
CA GLU A 72 -13.72 -4.82 2.52
C GLU A 72 -14.16 -6.30 2.63
N HIS A 73 -13.68 -7.15 1.74
CA HIS A 73 -14.03 -8.58 1.69
C HIS A 73 -12.96 -9.49 2.33
N ILE A 74 -11.91 -8.91 2.92
CA ILE A 74 -10.78 -9.65 3.46
C ILE A 74 -10.64 -9.37 4.95
N ASP A 75 -10.89 -10.37 5.79
CA ASP A 75 -10.75 -10.25 7.25
C ASP A 75 -9.29 -10.36 7.72
N ALA A 76 -8.38 -10.88 6.87
CA ALA A 76 -6.97 -11.01 7.20
C ALA A 76 -6.32 -9.67 7.58
N ARG A 77 -5.37 -9.69 8.51
CA ARG A 77 -4.62 -8.49 8.95
C ARG A 77 -3.57 -8.11 7.91
N ILE A 78 -3.86 -7.11 7.11
CA ILE A 78 -3.03 -6.63 6.00
C ILE A 78 -2.50 -5.24 6.32
N PHE A 79 -1.17 -5.10 6.33
CA PHE A 79 -0.49 -3.82 6.45
C PHE A 79 -0.18 -3.26 5.06
N LEU A 80 -0.54 -2.00 4.80
CA LEU A 80 -0.29 -1.34 3.52
C LEU A 80 1.00 -0.53 3.58
N TRP A 81 1.85 -0.69 2.57
CA TRP A 81 3.13 0.01 2.47
C TRP A 81 3.49 0.32 1.01
N ASN A 82 4.56 1.06 0.81
CA ASN A 82 5.20 1.26 -0.49
C ASN A 82 6.69 0.97 -0.42
N VAL A 83 7.29 0.53 -1.53
CA VAL A 83 8.74 0.37 -1.64
C VAL A 83 9.44 1.67 -1.25
N PHE A 84 9.00 2.81 -1.82
CA PHE A 84 9.42 4.12 -1.37
C PHE A 84 8.24 4.82 -0.68
N PRO A 85 8.30 5.02 0.66
CA PRO A 85 7.15 5.48 1.44
C PRO A 85 6.91 6.99 1.38
N LEU A 86 7.48 7.66 0.38
CA LEU A 86 7.27 9.07 0.11
C LEU A 86 6.74 9.28 -1.32
N HIS A 87 6.42 10.52 -1.66
CA HIS A 87 5.93 10.89 -2.98
C HIS A 87 7.06 11.51 -3.84
N PRO A 88 7.62 10.76 -4.80
CA PRO A 88 8.57 11.31 -5.75
C PRO A 88 7.82 12.13 -6.81
N HIS A 89 8.26 13.36 -7.03
CA HIS A 89 7.66 14.29 -7.98
C HIS A 89 8.73 15.03 -8.78
N GLU A 90 8.33 15.68 -9.88
CA GLU A 90 9.23 16.53 -10.64
C GLU A 90 9.64 17.77 -9.83
N SER A 91 10.83 18.29 -10.09
CA SER A 91 11.32 19.50 -9.41
C SER A 91 10.33 20.63 -9.59
N ASN A 92 9.97 21.27 -8.50
CA ASN A 92 9.03 22.42 -8.45
C ASN A 92 7.57 22.11 -8.84
N ASP A 93 7.20 20.83 -9.08
CA ASP A 93 5.81 20.45 -9.32
C ASP A 93 5.38 19.26 -8.45
N PRO A 94 4.85 19.52 -7.23
CA PRO A 94 4.43 18.47 -6.29
C PRO A 94 3.12 17.77 -6.70
N PHE A 95 2.51 18.14 -7.82
CA PHE A 95 1.29 17.51 -8.35
C PHE A 95 1.56 16.56 -9.51
N THR A 96 2.82 16.20 -9.73
CA THR A 96 3.26 15.16 -10.68
C THR A 96 3.64 13.88 -9.97
N ASN A 97 3.68 12.78 -10.70
CA ASN A 97 4.25 11.51 -10.23
C ASN A 97 5.44 11.17 -11.13
N ARG A 98 6.60 10.95 -10.54
CA ARG A 98 7.74 10.29 -11.20
C ARG A 98 8.04 8.95 -10.52
N GLN A 99 8.87 8.15 -11.11
CA GLN A 99 9.44 7.00 -10.42
C GLN A 99 10.50 7.47 -9.40
N HIS A 100 10.62 6.77 -8.29
CA HIS A 100 11.75 6.97 -7.40
C HIS A 100 13.08 6.66 -8.13
N ASN A 101 14.12 7.40 -7.81
CA ASN A 101 15.47 7.13 -8.32
C ASN A 101 16.16 6.01 -7.50
N ALA A 102 17.37 5.63 -7.91
CA ALA A 102 18.11 4.52 -7.29
C ALA A 102 18.48 4.79 -5.81
N ARG A 103 18.68 6.04 -5.40
CA ARG A 103 18.95 6.41 -4.00
C ARG A 103 17.69 6.31 -3.14
N GLU A 104 16.57 6.85 -3.64
CA GLU A 104 15.25 6.77 -3.02
C GLU A 104 14.82 5.32 -2.86
N ARG A 105 15.01 4.50 -3.91
CA ARG A 105 14.73 3.07 -3.86
C ARG A 105 15.50 2.38 -2.75
N ARG A 106 16.82 2.57 -2.67
CA ARG A 106 17.65 1.92 -1.63
C ARG A 106 17.19 2.30 -0.23
N ALA A 107 16.96 3.59 0.02
CA ALA A 107 16.44 4.04 1.30
C ALA A 107 15.07 3.43 1.64
N GLY A 108 14.19 3.32 0.65
CA GLY A 108 12.89 2.67 0.82
C GLY A 108 12.99 1.16 1.06
N GLU A 109 13.86 0.48 0.35
CA GLU A 109 14.16 -0.95 0.53
C GLU A 109 14.71 -1.25 1.94
N GLU A 110 15.60 -0.41 2.47
CA GLU A 110 16.11 -0.52 3.84
C GLU A 110 14.97 -0.38 4.88
N LEU A 111 14.09 0.61 4.71
CA LEU A 111 12.93 0.79 5.59
C LEU A 111 11.95 -0.39 5.48
N LEU A 112 11.69 -0.88 4.28
CA LEU A 112 10.80 -2.03 4.07
C LEU A 112 11.38 -3.30 4.68
N GLN A 113 12.70 -3.51 4.58
CA GLN A 113 13.37 -4.64 5.22
C GLN A 113 13.24 -4.60 6.74
N GLN A 114 13.42 -3.42 7.36
CA GLN A 114 13.21 -3.22 8.80
C GLN A 114 11.75 -3.48 9.18
N LEU A 115 10.80 -3.01 8.37
CA LEU A 115 9.37 -3.22 8.59
C LEU A 115 8.99 -4.71 8.54
N ILE A 116 9.53 -5.46 7.57
CA ILE A 116 9.34 -6.91 7.47
C ILE A 116 9.89 -7.62 8.72
N GLY A 117 11.09 -7.25 9.16
CA GLY A 117 11.71 -7.80 10.38
C GLY A 117 10.90 -7.50 11.64
N LEU A 118 10.25 -6.34 11.70
CA LEU A 118 9.44 -5.89 12.81
C LEU A 118 8.06 -6.56 12.84
N LEU A 119 7.36 -6.59 11.71
CA LEU A 119 5.98 -7.10 11.60
C LEU A 119 5.90 -8.61 11.36
N ARG A 120 6.96 -9.23 10.84
CA ARG A 120 7.07 -10.67 10.54
C ARG A 120 5.85 -11.22 9.80
N PRO A 121 5.48 -10.65 8.65
CA PRO A 121 4.31 -11.06 7.91
C PRO A 121 4.47 -12.49 7.38
N SER A 122 3.36 -13.22 7.21
CA SER A 122 3.38 -14.55 6.58
C SER A 122 3.73 -14.48 5.10
N ARG A 123 3.45 -13.35 4.43
CA ARG A 123 3.73 -13.12 3.01
C ARG A 123 3.77 -11.63 2.67
N ILE A 124 4.33 -11.33 1.50
CA ILE A 124 4.28 -10.01 0.87
C ILE A 124 3.42 -10.14 -0.40
N VAL A 125 2.44 -9.26 -0.56
CA VAL A 125 1.68 -9.10 -1.80
C VAL A 125 2.18 -7.85 -2.51
N ALA A 126 2.95 -8.05 -3.57
CA ALA A 126 3.55 -6.97 -4.35
C ALA A 126 2.62 -6.56 -5.51
N ILE A 127 2.16 -5.32 -5.49
CA ILE A 127 1.21 -4.77 -6.46
C ILE A 127 1.98 -4.17 -7.63
N GLY A 128 2.18 -4.97 -8.66
CA GLY A 128 2.95 -4.67 -9.86
C GLY A 128 4.41 -5.12 -9.80
N ASN A 129 5.03 -5.21 -10.97
CA ASN A 129 6.36 -5.80 -11.15
C ASN A 129 7.47 -5.04 -10.42
N ASP A 130 7.38 -3.69 -10.36
CA ASP A 130 8.41 -2.88 -9.69
C ASP A 130 8.44 -3.16 -8.17
N ALA A 131 7.26 -3.30 -7.57
CA ALA A 131 7.14 -3.67 -6.15
C ALA A 131 7.64 -5.10 -5.90
N ALA A 132 7.31 -6.05 -6.78
CA ALA A 132 7.79 -7.42 -6.69
C ALA A 132 9.30 -7.52 -6.81
N ALA A 133 9.89 -6.82 -7.78
CA ALA A 133 11.34 -6.78 -7.95
C ALA A 133 12.06 -6.18 -6.73
N ALA A 134 11.49 -5.18 -6.07
CA ALA A 134 12.04 -4.64 -4.84
C ALA A 134 11.94 -5.65 -3.69
N ALA A 135 10.78 -6.29 -3.51
CA ALA A 135 10.60 -7.29 -2.46
C ALA A 135 11.59 -8.45 -2.58
N HIS A 136 11.78 -8.99 -3.79
CA HIS A 136 12.74 -10.07 -4.04
C HIS A 136 14.21 -9.71 -3.76
N ARG A 137 14.56 -8.41 -3.79
CA ARG A 137 15.92 -7.97 -3.42
C ARG A 137 16.17 -7.94 -1.93
N ILE A 138 15.13 -7.82 -1.12
CA ILE A 138 15.26 -7.55 0.33
C ILE A 138 14.86 -8.72 1.21
N THR A 139 14.21 -9.75 0.68
CA THR A 139 13.88 -10.94 1.44
C THR A 139 13.92 -12.20 0.58
N GLU A 140 14.52 -13.26 1.12
CA GLU A 140 14.51 -14.61 0.57
C GLU A 140 13.63 -15.55 1.41
N THR A 141 13.25 -15.13 2.60
CA THR A 141 12.56 -15.98 3.59
C THR A 141 11.06 -15.76 3.64
N VAL A 142 10.59 -14.55 3.30
CA VAL A 142 9.15 -14.24 3.28
C VAL A 142 8.63 -14.44 1.85
N PRO A 143 7.61 -15.28 1.62
CA PRO A 143 7.02 -15.48 0.30
C PRO A 143 6.55 -14.16 -0.33
N VAL A 144 6.92 -13.92 -1.59
CA VAL A 144 6.49 -12.75 -2.36
C VAL A 144 5.54 -13.19 -3.46
N ILE A 145 4.32 -12.66 -3.43
CA ILE A 145 3.29 -12.90 -4.42
C ILE A 145 3.11 -11.63 -5.25
N CYS A 146 3.42 -11.71 -6.54
CA CYS A 146 3.21 -10.59 -7.46
C CYS A 146 1.79 -10.61 -8.01
N VAL A 147 1.04 -9.52 -7.83
CA VAL A 147 -0.26 -9.31 -8.46
C VAL A 147 -0.21 -8.15 -9.45
N ARG A 148 -1.08 -8.16 -10.44
CA ARG A 148 -1.18 -7.10 -11.45
C ARG A 148 -1.55 -5.77 -10.78
N HIS A 149 -0.85 -4.68 -11.13
CA HIS A 149 -1.26 -3.35 -10.68
C HIS A 149 -2.62 -2.97 -11.30
N PRO A 150 -3.59 -2.42 -10.55
CA PRO A 150 -4.95 -2.17 -11.05
C PRO A 150 -5.05 -1.05 -12.09
N SER A 151 -4.01 -0.22 -12.28
CA SER A 151 -3.99 0.80 -13.34
C SER A 151 -3.79 0.22 -14.74
N TYR A 152 -4.00 1.04 -15.75
CA TYR A 152 -3.77 0.71 -17.17
C TYR A 152 -4.44 -0.60 -17.59
N GLY A 153 -5.75 -0.75 -17.30
CA GLY A 153 -6.53 -1.93 -17.67
C GLY A 153 -6.28 -3.18 -16.80
N GLY A 154 -5.47 -3.08 -15.76
CA GLY A 154 -5.13 -4.21 -14.88
C GLY A 154 -6.15 -4.52 -13.78
N GLN A 155 -7.23 -3.76 -13.66
CA GLN A 155 -8.15 -3.86 -12.54
C GLN A 155 -8.79 -5.26 -12.40
N THR A 156 -9.36 -5.79 -13.46
CA THR A 156 -10.00 -7.12 -13.45
C THR A 156 -8.99 -8.21 -13.07
N GLN A 157 -7.80 -8.18 -13.67
CA GLN A 157 -6.76 -9.17 -13.36
C GLN A 157 -6.32 -9.06 -11.90
N PHE A 158 -6.14 -7.85 -11.38
CA PHE A 158 -5.83 -7.61 -9.97
C PHE A 158 -6.90 -8.20 -9.05
N GLN A 159 -8.18 -7.90 -9.32
CA GLN A 159 -9.31 -8.39 -8.53
C GLN A 159 -9.36 -9.92 -8.52
N ASN A 160 -9.24 -10.56 -9.71
CA ASN A 160 -9.21 -12.03 -9.80
C ASN A 160 -8.08 -12.64 -8.97
N GLN A 161 -6.86 -12.10 -9.08
CA GLN A 161 -5.70 -12.60 -8.34
C GLN A 161 -5.85 -12.44 -6.82
N ILE A 162 -6.42 -11.32 -6.37
CA ILE A 162 -6.69 -11.11 -4.94
C ILE A 162 -7.81 -12.01 -4.45
N SER A 163 -8.89 -12.17 -5.22
CA SER A 163 -10.00 -13.08 -4.87
C SER A 163 -9.51 -14.53 -4.74
N GLU A 164 -8.68 -14.98 -5.66
CA GLU A 164 -8.07 -16.31 -5.61
C GLU A 164 -7.16 -16.46 -4.38
N LEU A 165 -6.34 -15.45 -4.09
CA LEU A 165 -5.38 -15.47 -2.98
C LEU A 165 -6.05 -15.52 -1.60
N TYR A 166 -7.23 -14.90 -1.45
CA TYR A 166 -7.96 -14.82 -0.18
C TYR A 166 -9.24 -15.65 -0.16
N GLY A 167 -9.56 -16.38 -1.24
CA GLY A 167 -10.63 -17.39 -1.26
C GLY A 167 -12.05 -16.83 -1.19
N TYR A 168 -12.31 -15.63 -1.71
CA TYR A 168 -13.67 -15.11 -1.79
C TYR A 168 -14.18 -15.05 -3.24
N PRO A 169 -15.47 -15.36 -3.49
CA PRO A 169 -16.06 -15.30 -4.81
C PRO A 169 -16.16 -13.85 -5.31
N GLN A 170 -16.07 -13.66 -6.63
CA GLN A 170 -16.32 -12.38 -7.30
C GLN A 170 -17.81 -12.12 -7.48
#